data_9cd2b071d91b0a1e468398e4786a0c29
#
_entry.id   9cd2b071d91b0a1e468398e4786a0c29
#
_cell.length_a   1.000
_cell.length_b   1.000
_cell.length_c   1.000
_cell.angle_alpha   90.00
_cell.angle_beta   90.00
_cell.angle_gamma   90.00
#
_symmetry.space_group_name_H-M   'P 1'
#
loop_
_entity.id
_entity.type
_entity.pdbx_description
1 polymer ?
#
loop_
_entity_poly.entity_id
_entity_poly.type
_entity_poly.pdbx_seq_one_letter_code
_entity_poly.pdbx_strand_id
1 'polypeptide(L)'
;MAASTRILSLNLGSHTIGLGEFHAQPNGGLVLNGYRLREILADPANETARNTQIAAALREMLAELGIKGGPVNYATAAQSVFARFVKLPAVEEEKIERIIAFEAQQNVPFPIDEVVWDYQLVGGGTDEQIQVVLVAIKADLLEAVNATVESTG
;
A
#
# COMPACT_ATOMS: atom_id res chain seq x y z
N MET A 1 9.19 30.06 -7.84
CA MET A 1 8.05 29.28 -8.36
C MET A 1 7.90 28.03 -7.53
N ALA A 2 6.73 27.85 -6.91
CA ALA A 2 6.45 26.61 -6.25
C ALA A 2 6.36 25.52 -7.32
N ALA A 3 7.22 24.50 -7.21
CA ALA A 3 7.13 23.36 -8.10
C ALA A 3 5.75 22.71 -7.90
N SER A 4 5.02 22.56 -8.99
CA SER A 4 3.78 21.82 -8.99
C SER A 4 4.09 20.39 -8.55
N THR A 5 3.67 20.00 -7.35
CA THR A 5 3.96 18.66 -6.83
C THR A 5 2.91 17.70 -7.39
N ARG A 6 3.30 17.01 -8.46
CA ARG A 6 2.46 15.93 -9.01
C ARG A 6 2.56 14.71 -8.11
N ILE A 7 1.42 14.12 -7.82
CA ILE A 7 1.32 12.89 -7.04
C ILE A 7 0.60 11.87 -7.91
N LEU A 8 1.24 10.73 -8.13
CA LEU A 8 0.63 9.58 -8.78
C LEU A 8 0.17 8.60 -7.71
N SER A 9 -1.07 8.17 -7.81
CA SER A 9 -1.67 7.20 -6.90
C SER A 9 -2.17 6.01 -7.69
N LEU A 10 -1.74 4.82 -7.27
CA LEU A 10 -2.08 3.57 -7.92
C LEU A 10 -2.78 2.65 -6.93
N ASN A 11 -3.98 2.22 -7.26
CA ASN A 11 -4.70 1.23 -6.48
C ASN A 11 -4.67 -0.12 -7.22
N LEU A 12 -4.02 -1.11 -6.61
CA LEU A 12 -3.92 -2.46 -7.14
C LEU A 12 -4.97 -3.35 -6.45
N GLY A 13 -6.23 -3.19 -6.86
CA GLY A 13 -7.31 -4.02 -6.35
C GLY A 13 -7.24 -5.46 -6.87
N SER A 14 -8.09 -6.33 -6.35
CA SER A 14 -8.12 -7.74 -6.78
C SER A 14 -8.64 -7.92 -8.20
N HIS A 15 -9.56 -7.07 -8.64
CA HIS A 15 -10.21 -7.17 -9.95
C HIS A 15 -10.06 -5.91 -10.79
N THR A 16 -9.71 -4.80 -10.17
CA THR A 16 -9.62 -3.51 -10.85
C THR A 16 -8.37 -2.78 -10.37
N ILE A 17 -7.67 -2.16 -11.31
CA ILE A 17 -6.60 -1.23 -10.97
C ILE A 17 -7.00 0.18 -11.37
N GLY A 18 -6.59 1.15 -10.55
CA GLY A 18 -6.87 2.56 -10.79
C GLY A 18 -5.61 3.37 -10.69
N LEU A 19 -5.42 4.29 -11.64
CA LEU A 19 -4.31 5.25 -11.62
C LEU A 19 -4.90 6.65 -11.59
N GLY A 20 -4.49 7.47 -10.61
CA GLY A 20 -4.88 8.86 -10.49
C GLY A 20 -3.68 9.78 -10.53
N GLU A 21 -3.83 10.90 -11.22
CA GLU A 21 -2.86 11.98 -11.21
C GLU A 21 -3.44 13.15 -10.42
N PHE A 22 -2.74 13.56 -9.37
CA PHE A 22 -3.12 14.66 -8.50
C PHE A 22 -2.06 15.74 -8.50
N HIS A 23 -2.46 16.95 -8.22
CA HIS A 23 -1.54 18.05 -7.94
C HIS A 23 -1.82 18.60 -6.54
N ALA A 24 -0.77 18.71 -5.74
CA ALA A 24 -0.87 19.29 -4.41
C ALA A 24 -1.02 20.81 -4.52
N GLN A 25 -1.93 21.37 -3.75
CA GLN A 25 -2.18 22.80 -3.68
C GLN A 25 -1.40 23.41 -2.51
N PRO A 26 -1.03 24.71 -2.59
CA PRO A 26 -0.34 25.37 -1.48
C PRO A 26 -1.11 25.36 -0.15
N ASN A 27 -2.43 25.25 -0.21
CA ASN A 27 -3.31 25.21 0.98
C ASN A 27 -3.45 23.79 1.56
N GLY A 28 -2.71 22.78 1.05
CA GLY A 28 -2.79 21.42 1.49
C GLY A 28 -3.84 20.57 0.79
N GLY A 29 -4.62 21.15 -0.13
CA GLY A 29 -5.61 20.42 -0.91
C GLY A 29 -4.99 19.64 -2.06
N LEU A 30 -5.73 18.67 -2.60
CA LEU A 30 -5.36 17.90 -3.77
C LEU A 30 -6.36 18.14 -4.89
N VAL A 31 -5.87 18.33 -6.11
CA VAL A 31 -6.70 18.42 -7.31
C VAL A 31 -6.45 17.19 -8.16
N LEU A 32 -7.52 16.47 -8.50
CA LEU A 32 -7.47 15.33 -9.42
C LEU A 32 -7.45 15.85 -10.86
N ASN A 33 -6.36 15.63 -11.57
CA ASN A 33 -6.21 16.06 -12.96
C ASN A 33 -6.70 15.01 -13.95
N GLY A 34 -6.58 13.75 -13.62
CA GLY A 34 -7.04 12.67 -14.48
C GLY A 34 -6.96 11.33 -13.76
N TYR A 35 -7.75 10.38 -14.25
CA TYR A 35 -7.70 9.02 -13.72
C TYR A 35 -8.09 8.02 -14.81
N ARG A 36 -7.66 6.78 -14.60
CA ARG A 36 -8.04 5.64 -15.44
C ARG A 36 -8.28 4.42 -14.57
N LEU A 37 -9.20 3.58 -15.02
CA LEU A 37 -9.52 2.30 -14.40
C LEU A 37 -9.39 1.19 -15.43
N ARG A 38 -8.90 0.04 -15.01
CA ARG A 38 -8.81 -1.18 -15.84
C ARG A 38 -9.19 -2.39 -15.02
N GLU A 39 -9.85 -3.34 -15.64
CA GLU A 39 -10.15 -4.62 -15.00
C GLU A 39 -8.97 -5.58 -15.16
N ILE A 40 -8.75 -6.39 -14.13
CA ILE A 40 -7.78 -7.48 -14.15
C ILE A 40 -8.56 -8.78 -14.26
N LEU A 41 -8.36 -9.50 -15.34
CA LEU A 41 -9.07 -10.75 -15.62
C LEU A 41 -8.32 -11.98 -15.16
N ALA A 42 -7.03 -11.87 -14.80
CA ALA A 42 -6.25 -12.99 -14.29
C ALA A 42 -6.78 -13.48 -12.95
N ASP A 43 -6.67 -14.79 -12.73
CA ASP A 43 -6.98 -15.41 -11.44
C ASP A 43 -6.11 -14.73 -10.36
N PRO A 44 -6.72 -14.21 -9.27
CA PRO A 44 -5.96 -13.60 -8.19
C PRO A 44 -4.92 -14.54 -7.54
N ALA A 45 -5.11 -15.86 -7.65
CA ALA A 45 -4.15 -16.85 -7.16
C ALA A 45 -2.92 -17.00 -8.08
N ASN A 46 -2.99 -16.54 -9.33
CA ASN A 46 -1.88 -16.59 -10.27
C ASN A 46 -1.14 -15.26 -10.31
N GLU A 47 -0.15 -15.10 -9.43
CA GLU A 47 0.60 -13.86 -9.27
C GLU A 47 1.34 -13.42 -10.54
N THR A 48 1.93 -14.36 -11.26
CA THR A 48 2.70 -14.05 -12.48
C THR A 48 1.81 -13.49 -13.56
N ALA A 49 0.67 -14.12 -13.84
CA ALA A 49 -0.30 -13.65 -14.81
C ALA A 49 -0.90 -12.30 -14.40
N ARG A 50 -1.20 -12.16 -13.11
CA ARG A 50 -1.73 -10.91 -12.56
C ARG A 50 -0.72 -9.77 -12.72
N ASN A 51 0.53 -9.97 -12.35
CA ASN A 51 1.57 -8.95 -12.47
C ASN A 51 1.82 -8.55 -13.93
N THR A 52 1.78 -9.50 -14.85
CA THR A 52 1.87 -9.22 -16.28
C THR A 52 0.74 -8.32 -16.76
N GLN A 53 -0.49 -8.60 -16.33
CA GLN A 53 -1.65 -7.77 -16.66
C GLN A 53 -1.57 -6.39 -16.04
N ILE A 54 -1.12 -6.28 -14.79
CA ILE A 54 -0.92 -5.01 -14.12
C ILE A 54 0.08 -4.14 -14.89
N ALA A 55 1.21 -4.69 -15.30
CA ALA A 55 2.22 -3.96 -16.04
C ALA A 55 1.67 -3.45 -17.39
N ALA A 56 0.97 -4.30 -18.14
CA ALA A 56 0.38 -3.93 -19.41
C ALA A 56 -0.68 -2.83 -19.24
N ALA A 57 -1.58 -2.99 -18.27
CA ALA A 57 -2.63 -2.02 -18.01
C ALA A 57 -2.05 -0.67 -17.53
N LEU A 58 -1.03 -0.71 -16.68
CA LEU A 58 -0.39 0.50 -16.18
C LEU A 58 0.29 1.27 -17.32
N ARG A 59 0.99 0.59 -18.23
CA ARG A 59 1.58 1.23 -19.41
C ARG A 59 0.53 1.91 -20.28
N GLU A 60 -0.62 1.25 -20.51
CA GLU A 60 -1.73 1.84 -21.26
C GLU A 60 -2.29 3.08 -20.59
N MET A 61 -2.54 3.01 -19.28
CA MET A 61 -3.11 4.13 -18.52
C MET A 61 -2.15 5.32 -18.49
N LEU A 62 -0.85 5.09 -18.32
CA LEU A 62 0.16 6.12 -18.37
C LEU A 62 0.20 6.81 -19.74
N ALA A 63 0.14 6.01 -20.81
CA ALA A 63 0.14 6.54 -22.17
C ALA A 63 -1.10 7.39 -22.44
N GLU A 64 -2.28 6.93 -22.02
CA GLU A 64 -3.54 7.68 -22.19
C GLU A 64 -3.53 9.01 -21.43
N LEU A 65 -2.91 9.05 -20.25
CA LEU A 65 -2.79 10.27 -19.45
C LEU A 65 -1.62 11.16 -19.87
N GLY A 66 -0.79 10.70 -20.78
CA GLY A 66 0.39 11.44 -21.22
C GLY A 66 1.50 11.53 -20.18
N ILE A 67 1.55 10.57 -19.26
CA ILE A 67 2.53 10.53 -18.17
C ILE A 67 3.68 9.62 -18.58
N LYS A 68 4.91 10.14 -18.52
CA LYS A 68 6.11 9.38 -18.90
C LYS A 68 6.65 8.51 -17.78
N GLY A 69 6.18 8.71 -16.55
CA GLY A 69 6.64 8.00 -15.38
C GLY A 69 6.91 8.95 -14.22
N GLY A 70 7.44 8.41 -13.16
CA GLY A 70 7.78 9.17 -11.94
C GLY A 70 7.42 8.40 -10.67
N PRO A 71 7.68 8.99 -9.50
CA PRO A 71 7.33 8.37 -8.24
C PRO A 71 5.83 8.13 -8.12
N VAL A 72 5.47 6.98 -7.58
CA VAL A 72 4.07 6.59 -7.39
C VAL A 72 3.85 6.03 -6.00
N ASN A 73 2.72 6.38 -5.40
CA ASN A 73 2.25 5.75 -4.18
C ASN A 73 1.22 4.69 -4.58
N TYR A 74 1.35 3.48 -4.08
CA TYR A 74 0.38 2.46 -4.43
C TYR A 74 -0.12 1.69 -3.21
N ALA A 75 -1.33 1.14 -3.32
CA ALA A 75 -1.93 0.26 -2.34
C ALA A 75 -2.17 -1.10 -2.98
N THR A 76 -1.85 -2.17 -2.26
CA THR A 76 -2.06 -3.55 -2.71
C THR A 76 -3.43 -4.06 -2.29
N ALA A 77 -3.87 -5.17 -2.91
CA ALA A 77 -5.12 -5.82 -2.54
C ALA A 77 -5.04 -6.39 -1.12
N ALA A 78 -6.10 -6.20 -0.34
CA ALA A 78 -6.15 -6.62 1.06
C ALA A 78 -5.96 -8.13 1.24
N GLN A 79 -6.36 -8.93 0.28
CA GLN A 79 -6.19 -10.39 0.31
C GLN A 79 -4.74 -10.85 0.32
N SER A 80 -3.81 -9.99 -0.09
CA SER A 80 -2.37 -10.27 -0.07
C SER A 80 -1.71 -9.86 1.25
N VAL A 81 -2.47 -9.28 2.16
CA VAL A 81 -1.96 -8.68 3.39
C VAL A 81 -2.59 -9.39 4.58
N PHE A 82 -1.74 -9.69 5.56
CA PHE A 82 -2.20 -10.14 6.88
C PHE A 82 -2.48 -8.89 7.73
N ALA A 83 -3.67 -8.81 8.30
CA ALA A 83 -4.04 -7.71 9.19
C ALA A 83 -4.67 -8.26 10.47
N ARG A 84 -4.29 -7.70 11.61
CA ARG A 84 -4.82 -8.12 12.90
C ARG A 84 -4.91 -6.94 13.86
N PHE A 85 -6.02 -6.86 14.56
CA PHE A 85 -6.19 -5.92 15.66
C PHE A 85 -5.62 -6.53 16.94
N VAL A 86 -4.79 -5.77 17.62
CA VAL A 86 -4.15 -6.18 18.87
C VAL A 86 -4.46 -5.12 19.93
N LYS A 87 -4.81 -5.58 21.13
CA LYS A 87 -4.98 -4.70 22.29
C LYS A 87 -3.73 -4.76 23.13
N LEU A 88 -3.17 -3.60 23.44
CA LEU A 88 -1.98 -3.45 24.25
C LEU A 88 -2.32 -2.71 25.53
N PRO A 89 -1.60 -2.98 26.64
CA PRO A 89 -1.72 -2.15 27.83
C PRO A 89 -1.24 -0.72 27.54
N ALA A 90 -1.84 0.26 28.18
CA ALA A 90 -1.39 1.64 28.09
C ALA A 90 0.02 1.76 28.68
N VAL A 91 0.98 2.09 27.83
CA VAL A 91 2.39 2.26 28.20
C VAL A 91 2.91 3.56 27.62
N GLU A 92 4.06 3.99 28.10
CA GLU A 92 4.75 5.16 27.56
C GLU A 92 5.03 4.99 26.06
N GLU A 93 4.89 6.05 25.32
CA GLU A 93 5.04 6.08 23.87
C GLU A 93 6.34 5.43 23.39
N GLU A 94 7.43 5.63 24.14
CA GLU A 94 8.74 5.05 23.82
C GLU A 94 8.77 3.52 23.89
N LYS A 95 7.87 2.91 24.68
CA LYS A 95 7.79 1.46 24.85
C LYS A 95 6.82 0.80 23.86
N ILE A 96 5.93 1.57 23.26
CA ILE A 96 4.89 1.06 22.35
C ILE A 96 5.52 0.29 21.20
N GLU A 97 6.52 0.87 20.57
CA GLU A 97 7.16 0.27 19.38
C GLU A 97 7.78 -1.10 19.68
N ARG A 98 8.42 -1.23 20.85
CA ARG A 98 9.03 -2.51 21.28
C ARG A 98 7.97 -3.57 21.55
N ILE A 99 6.87 -3.18 22.19
CA ILE A 99 5.77 -4.10 22.49
C ILE A 99 5.11 -4.55 21.20
N ILE A 100 4.90 -3.63 20.27
CA ILE A 100 4.30 -3.96 18.96
C ILE A 100 5.22 -4.89 18.17
N ALA A 101 6.52 -4.65 18.18
CA ALA A 101 7.49 -5.54 17.53
C ALA A 101 7.43 -6.96 18.09
N PHE A 102 7.31 -7.09 19.40
CA PHE A 102 7.13 -8.37 20.07
C PHE A 102 5.81 -9.03 19.68
N GLU A 103 4.72 -8.28 19.71
CA GLU A 103 3.39 -8.77 19.28
C GLU A 103 3.37 -9.19 17.83
N ALA A 104 4.09 -8.47 16.96
CA ALA A 104 4.23 -8.83 15.56
C ALA A 104 4.86 -10.22 15.39
N GLN A 105 5.93 -10.50 16.14
CA GLN A 105 6.57 -11.82 16.12
C GLN A 105 5.63 -12.94 16.57
N GLN A 106 4.73 -12.65 17.52
CA GLN A 106 3.80 -13.63 18.07
C GLN A 106 2.58 -13.86 17.18
N ASN A 107 2.12 -12.83 16.50
CA ASN A 107 0.83 -12.83 15.80
C ASN A 107 0.94 -13.02 14.28
N VAL A 108 2.05 -12.63 13.68
CA VAL A 108 2.26 -12.81 12.24
C VAL A 108 2.59 -14.28 11.98
N PRO A 109 1.85 -14.96 11.07
CA PRO A 109 2.01 -16.41 10.85
C PRO A 109 3.24 -16.78 10.00
N PHE A 110 4.17 -15.85 9.83
CA PHE A 110 5.40 -16.04 9.06
C PHE A 110 6.59 -15.52 9.86
N PRO A 111 7.83 -16.00 9.59
CA PRO A 111 9.02 -15.43 10.21
C PRO A 111 9.09 -13.92 9.96
N ILE A 112 9.40 -13.16 11.00
CA ILE A 112 9.37 -11.69 10.94
C ILE A 112 10.40 -11.12 9.95
N ASP A 113 11.47 -11.83 9.69
CA ASP A 113 12.50 -11.46 8.71
C ASP A 113 12.09 -11.72 7.25
N GLU A 114 11.00 -12.46 7.04
CA GLU A 114 10.45 -12.73 5.71
C GLU A 114 9.27 -11.85 5.33
N VAL A 115 8.87 -10.94 6.21
CA VAL A 115 7.73 -10.04 5.98
C VAL A 115 8.14 -8.59 6.10
N VAL A 116 7.38 -7.73 5.42
CA VAL A 116 7.36 -6.30 5.67
C VAL A 116 6.12 -6.04 6.51
N TRP A 117 6.29 -5.40 7.64
CA TRP A 117 5.18 -5.13 8.56
C TRP A 117 5.19 -3.68 9.03
N ASP A 118 4.02 -3.22 9.39
CA ASP A 118 3.82 -1.89 9.95
C ASP A 118 2.64 -1.93 10.90
N TYR A 119 2.42 -0.87 11.61
CA TYR A 119 1.30 -0.77 12.54
C TYR A 119 0.71 0.64 12.54
N GLN A 120 -0.52 0.72 12.99
CA GLN A 120 -1.17 2.00 13.22
C GLN A 120 -1.95 1.96 14.53
N LEU A 121 -1.80 3.00 15.34
CA LEU A 121 -2.59 3.18 16.53
C LEU A 121 -4.01 3.56 16.11
N VAL A 122 -4.99 2.81 16.62
CA VAL A 122 -6.40 3.06 16.33
C VAL A 122 -7.00 3.74 17.57
N GLY A 123 -7.56 4.92 17.41
CA GLY A 123 -8.17 5.65 18.50
C GLY A 123 -9.40 4.95 19.07
N GLY A 124 -9.84 5.34 20.26
CA GLY A 124 -11.06 4.85 20.89
C GLY A 124 -10.89 3.74 21.90
N GLY A 125 -9.67 3.45 22.32
CA GLY A 125 -9.43 2.60 23.49
C GLY A 125 -9.80 3.29 24.79
N THR A 126 -10.03 2.50 25.84
CA THR A 126 -10.11 3.02 27.19
C THR A 126 -8.73 3.52 27.63
N ASP A 127 -8.67 4.36 28.66
CA ASP A 127 -7.39 4.89 29.18
C ASP A 127 -6.41 3.79 29.59
N GLU A 128 -6.88 2.55 29.73
CA GLU A 128 -6.06 1.41 30.14
C GLU A 128 -5.58 0.53 28.99
N GLN A 129 -6.12 0.72 27.76
CA GLN A 129 -5.77 -0.12 26.61
C GLN A 129 -5.62 0.69 25.34
N ILE A 130 -4.62 0.31 24.56
CA ILE A 130 -4.36 0.87 23.24
C ILE A 130 -4.72 -0.18 22.20
N GLN A 131 -5.50 0.21 21.19
CA GLN A 131 -5.76 -0.65 20.05
C GLN A 131 -4.79 -0.32 18.92
N VAL A 132 -4.24 -1.37 18.33
CA VAL A 132 -3.28 -1.28 17.24
C VAL A 132 -3.73 -2.21 16.12
N VAL A 133 -3.69 -1.76 14.88
CA VAL A 133 -3.79 -2.65 13.73
C VAL A 133 -2.36 -2.97 13.26
N LEU A 134 -2.05 -4.28 13.23
CA LEU A 134 -0.82 -4.79 12.63
C LEU A 134 -1.13 -5.21 11.21
N VAL A 135 -0.29 -4.81 10.27
CA VAL A 135 -0.36 -5.25 8.89
C VAL A 135 0.98 -5.83 8.48
N ALA A 136 0.94 -6.94 7.75
CA ALA A 136 2.14 -7.59 7.27
C ALA A 136 1.90 -8.19 5.88
N ILE A 137 2.91 -8.11 5.04
CA ILE A 137 2.90 -8.73 3.71
C ILE A 137 4.23 -9.47 3.55
N LYS A 138 4.20 -10.61 2.87
CA LYS A 138 5.43 -11.32 2.55
C LYS A 138 6.34 -10.43 1.70
N ALA A 139 7.62 -10.35 2.08
CA ALA A 139 8.58 -9.49 1.41
C ALA A 139 8.74 -9.84 -0.07
N ASP A 140 8.72 -11.13 -0.42
CA ASP A 140 8.82 -11.59 -1.81
C ASP A 140 7.63 -11.15 -2.65
N LEU A 141 6.42 -11.15 -2.10
CA LEU A 141 5.22 -10.65 -2.78
C LEU A 141 5.32 -9.15 -3.05
N LEU A 142 5.76 -8.41 -2.05
CA LEU A 142 5.93 -6.96 -2.19
C LEU A 142 7.02 -6.60 -3.19
N GLU A 143 8.13 -7.32 -3.17
CA GLU A 143 9.23 -7.13 -4.13
C GLU A 143 8.77 -7.39 -5.56
N ALA A 144 7.97 -8.44 -5.79
CA ALA A 144 7.42 -8.74 -7.11
C ALA A 144 6.50 -7.64 -7.61
N VAL A 145 5.66 -7.07 -6.74
CA VAL A 145 4.79 -5.94 -7.10
C VAL A 145 5.62 -4.70 -7.38
N ASN A 146 6.61 -4.40 -6.55
CA ASN A 146 7.51 -3.27 -6.77
C ASN A 146 8.20 -3.37 -8.13
N ALA A 147 8.76 -4.53 -8.45
CA ALA A 147 9.42 -4.78 -9.74
C ALA A 147 8.44 -4.58 -10.91
N THR A 148 7.21 -5.03 -10.77
CA THR A 148 6.16 -4.87 -11.78
C THR A 148 5.85 -3.39 -12.02
N VAL A 149 5.67 -2.62 -10.96
CA VAL A 149 5.38 -1.18 -11.05
C VAL A 149 6.58 -0.42 -11.61
N GLU A 150 7.78 -0.70 -11.12
CA GLU A 150 9.02 -0.05 -11.60
C GLU A 150 9.29 -0.33 -13.07
N SER A 151 8.91 -1.50 -13.60
CA SER A 151 9.12 -1.86 -15.01
C SER A 151 8.36 -0.97 -15.98
N THR A 152 7.41 -0.20 -15.53
CA THR A 152 6.59 0.66 -16.37
C THR A 152 7.10 2.11 -16.46
N GLY A 153 8.13 2.46 -15.71
CA GLY A 153 8.76 3.78 -15.75
C GLY A 153 8.78 4.54 -14.42
#